data_2516b954c74ce01d3173bf6d69296eb9
#
_entry.id   2516b954c74ce01d3173bf6d69296eb9
#
_cell.length_a   1.000
_cell.length_b   1.000
_cell.length_c   1.000
_cell.angle_alpha   90.00
_cell.angle_beta   90.00
_cell.angle_gamma   90.00
#
_symmetry.space_group_name_H-M   'P 1'
#
loop_
_entity.id
_entity.type
_entity.pdbx_description
1 polymer ?
#
loop_
_entity_poly.entity_id
_entity_poly.type
_entity_poly.pdbx_seq_one_letter_code
_entity_poly.pdbx_strand_id
1 'polypeptide(L)'
;MADLLAGAGIFDVDVDDAVADEHVRSSAYRRVVLVTASSRSRGRDRAIVAAILRDPIEMVSKSAVVALVDRIAMKVTGPAEFRQWSAELLPEIDQLKAERHREFIHRRVHDWLFYLSIEDGHMPTPVELAKVTDWMQRVLAEESTSLAVLALLDESGSRKKIRNIAKNRAGSRKLRAQ
;
A
#
# COMPACT_ATOMS: atom_id res chain seq x y z
N MET A 1 3.12 -8.02 -21.51
CA MET A 1 3.07 -9.12 -20.52
C MET A 1 4.35 -9.95 -20.56
N ALA A 2 4.75 -10.52 -21.70
CA ALA A 2 5.94 -11.36 -21.80
C ALA A 2 7.21 -10.74 -21.21
N ASP A 3 7.57 -9.53 -21.63
CA ASP A 3 8.78 -8.83 -21.14
C ASP A 3 8.73 -8.56 -19.63
N LEU A 4 7.53 -8.29 -19.10
CA LEU A 4 7.33 -8.05 -17.67
C LEU A 4 7.56 -9.33 -16.86
N LEU A 5 7.02 -10.47 -17.32
CA LEU A 5 7.19 -11.77 -16.68
C LEU A 5 8.65 -12.25 -16.78
N ALA A 6 9.25 -12.17 -17.97
CA ALA A 6 10.65 -12.51 -18.16
C ALA A 6 11.58 -11.64 -17.30
N GLY A 7 11.32 -10.35 -17.24
CA GLY A 7 12.05 -9.42 -16.38
C GLY A 7 11.93 -9.71 -14.88
N ALA A 8 10.86 -10.38 -14.46
CA ALA A 8 10.65 -10.87 -13.10
C ALA A 8 11.14 -12.32 -12.89
N GLY A 9 11.69 -12.99 -13.92
CA GLY A 9 12.12 -14.38 -13.83
C GLY A 9 10.96 -15.39 -13.74
N ILE A 10 9.79 -15.03 -14.27
CA ILE A 10 8.57 -15.84 -14.24
C ILE A 10 8.37 -16.43 -15.64
N PHE A 11 8.59 -17.72 -15.79
CA PHE A 11 8.57 -18.42 -17.09
C PHE A 11 7.47 -19.50 -17.18
N ASP A 12 6.76 -19.76 -16.09
CA ASP A 12 5.72 -20.79 -15.95
C ASP A 12 4.29 -20.22 -16.04
N VAL A 13 4.15 -19.03 -16.58
CA VAL A 13 2.85 -18.39 -16.90
C VAL A 13 2.68 -18.39 -18.41
N ASP A 14 1.57 -18.95 -18.89
CA ASP A 14 1.19 -18.82 -20.29
C ASP A 14 0.81 -17.36 -20.57
N VAL A 15 1.54 -16.75 -21.49
CA VAL A 15 1.38 -15.33 -21.83
C VAL A 15 0.06 -15.09 -22.58
N ASP A 16 -0.32 -16.01 -23.44
CA ASP A 16 -1.54 -15.87 -24.26
C ASP A 16 -2.78 -15.99 -23.35
N ASP A 17 -2.77 -16.94 -22.42
CA ASP A 17 -3.79 -17.07 -21.41
C ASP A 17 -3.85 -15.82 -20.50
N ALA A 18 -2.70 -15.29 -20.07
CA ALA A 18 -2.64 -14.07 -19.25
C ALA A 18 -3.11 -12.82 -20.03
N VAL A 19 -3.02 -12.80 -21.35
CA VAL A 19 -3.56 -11.71 -22.18
C VAL A 19 -5.07 -11.90 -22.39
N ALA A 20 -5.55 -13.12 -22.54
CA ALA A 20 -6.94 -13.42 -22.83
C ALA A 20 -7.83 -13.38 -21.58
N ASP A 21 -7.34 -13.86 -20.44
CA ASP A 21 -8.12 -14.02 -19.20
C ASP A 21 -7.67 -13.03 -18.11
N GLU A 22 -8.62 -12.25 -17.57
CA GLU A 22 -8.37 -11.26 -16.52
C GLU A 22 -7.89 -11.90 -15.20
N HIS A 23 -8.38 -13.09 -14.86
CA HIS A 23 -7.99 -13.77 -13.61
C HIS A 23 -6.56 -14.31 -13.70
N VAL A 24 -6.19 -14.88 -14.85
CA VAL A 24 -4.81 -15.32 -15.12
C VAL A 24 -3.88 -14.12 -15.10
N ARG A 25 -4.26 -13.01 -15.72
CA ARG A 25 -3.53 -11.74 -15.74
C ARG A 25 -3.32 -11.17 -14.34
N SER A 26 -4.38 -11.10 -13.54
CA SER A 26 -4.32 -10.65 -12.15
C SER A 26 -3.38 -11.51 -11.31
N SER A 27 -3.39 -12.84 -11.54
CA SER A 27 -2.48 -13.78 -10.89
C SER A 27 -1.04 -13.56 -11.29
N ALA A 28 -0.79 -13.34 -12.60
CA ALA A 28 0.53 -13.02 -13.14
C ALA A 28 1.09 -11.73 -12.51
N TYR A 29 0.31 -10.65 -12.46
CA TYR A 29 0.72 -9.41 -11.79
C TYR A 29 1.00 -9.61 -10.31
N ARG A 30 0.21 -10.42 -9.61
CA ARG A 30 0.46 -10.73 -8.20
C ARG A 30 1.85 -11.35 -8.01
N ARG A 31 2.27 -12.25 -8.91
CA ARG A 31 3.59 -12.86 -8.87
C ARG A 31 4.69 -11.84 -9.17
N VAL A 32 4.52 -10.99 -10.20
CA VAL A 32 5.45 -9.90 -10.51
C VAL A 32 5.62 -8.99 -9.28
N VAL A 33 4.54 -8.58 -8.65
CA VAL A 33 4.55 -7.74 -7.44
C VAL A 33 5.32 -8.41 -6.31
N LEU A 34 5.12 -9.73 -6.09
CA LEU A 34 5.84 -10.48 -5.06
C LEU A 34 7.35 -10.48 -5.30
N VAL A 35 7.78 -10.77 -6.53
CA VAL A 35 9.20 -10.79 -6.91
C VAL A 35 9.80 -9.39 -6.79
N THR A 36 9.11 -8.38 -7.34
CA THR A 36 9.55 -6.97 -7.29
C THR A 36 9.73 -6.51 -5.84
N ALA A 37 8.72 -6.74 -5.00
CA ALA A 37 8.79 -6.36 -3.59
C ALA A 37 9.84 -7.14 -2.80
N SER A 38 10.28 -8.31 -3.27
CA SER A 38 11.32 -9.12 -2.61
C SER A 38 12.74 -8.72 -3.03
N SER A 39 12.89 -7.98 -4.12
CA SER A 39 14.18 -7.45 -4.55
C SER A 39 14.72 -6.43 -3.55
N ARG A 40 16.04 -6.38 -3.36
CA ARG A 40 16.73 -5.33 -2.62
C ARG A 40 16.91 -4.05 -3.44
N SER A 41 16.95 -4.17 -4.76
CA SER A 41 17.12 -3.02 -5.66
C SER A 41 15.76 -2.48 -6.09
N ARG A 42 15.55 -1.17 -5.94
CA ARG A 42 14.35 -0.44 -6.34
C ARG A 42 14.46 0.19 -7.75
N GLY A 43 15.63 0.20 -8.35
CA GLY A 43 15.89 0.91 -9.63
C GLY A 43 15.04 0.48 -10.83
N ARG A 44 14.37 -0.67 -10.77
CA ARG A 44 13.47 -1.17 -11.83
C ARG A 44 11.99 -0.96 -11.52
N ASP A 45 11.65 -0.56 -10.32
CA ASP A 45 10.24 -0.53 -9.83
C ASP A 45 9.38 0.43 -10.67
N ARG A 46 9.92 1.60 -11.04
CA ARG A 46 9.24 2.55 -11.93
C ARG A 46 8.90 1.92 -13.28
N ALA A 47 9.85 1.25 -13.92
CA ALA A 47 9.62 0.61 -15.22
C ALA A 47 8.59 -0.52 -15.13
N ILE A 48 8.62 -1.30 -14.04
CA ILE A 48 7.64 -2.35 -13.76
C ILE A 48 6.24 -1.74 -13.57
N VAL A 49 6.11 -0.68 -12.78
CA VAL A 49 4.83 0.03 -12.58
C VAL A 49 4.32 0.59 -13.90
N ALA A 50 5.17 1.25 -14.70
CA ALA A 50 4.80 1.75 -16.03
C ALA A 50 4.30 0.62 -16.94
N ALA A 51 4.93 -0.55 -16.90
CA ALA A 51 4.50 -1.70 -17.69
C ALA A 51 3.15 -2.26 -17.22
N ILE A 52 2.92 -2.34 -15.91
CA ILE A 52 1.62 -2.78 -15.33
C ILE A 52 0.52 -1.78 -15.71
N LEU A 53 0.78 -0.48 -15.62
CA LEU A 53 -0.23 0.57 -15.87
C LEU A 53 -0.63 0.69 -17.35
N ARG A 54 0.07 0.04 -18.28
CA ARG A 54 -0.34 -0.09 -19.69
C ARG A 54 -1.43 -1.15 -19.92
N ASP A 55 -1.83 -1.87 -18.88
CA ASP A 55 -2.93 -2.83 -18.99
C ASP A 55 -4.23 -2.13 -19.47
N PRO A 56 -4.94 -2.68 -20.46
CA PRO A 56 -6.18 -2.08 -20.94
C PRO A 56 -7.28 -2.04 -19.86
N ILE A 57 -7.21 -2.92 -18.86
CA ILE A 57 -8.16 -2.97 -17.74
C ILE A 57 -7.55 -2.27 -16.53
N GLU A 58 -7.78 -0.95 -16.42
CA GLU A 58 -7.21 -0.13 -15.35
C GLU A 58 -7.50 -0.62 -13.92
N MET A 59 -8.60 -1.36 -13.70
CA MET A 59 -8.91 -1.94 -12.41
C MET A 59 -7.89 -3.00 -12.00
N VAL A 60 -7.44 -3.81 -12.95
CA VAL A 60 -6.43 -4.86 -12.73
C VAL A 60 -5.08 -4.22 -12.43
N SER A 61 -4.65 -3.29 -13.29
CA SER A 61 -3.37 -2.59 -13.11
C SER A 61 -3.32 -1.77 -11.82
N LYS A 62 -4.39 -1.01 -11.52
CA LYS A 62 -4.51 -0.30 -10.24
C LYS A 62 -4.33 -1.25 -9.05
N SER A 63 -5.00 -2.40 -9.08
CA SER A 63 -4.94 -3.35 -7.96
C SER A 63 -3.54 -3.93 -7.79
N ALA A 64 -2.82 -4.19 -8.88
CA ALA A 64 -1.45 -4.66 -8.84
C ALA A 64 -0.48 -3.59 -8.27
N VAL A 65 -0.63 -2.34 -8.72
CA VAL A 65 0.20 -1.23 -8.21
C VAL A 65 -0.06 -0.97 -6.73
N VAL A 66 -1.32 -0.98 -6.29
CA VAL A 66 -1.68 -0.86 -4.86
C VAL A 66 -1.03 -1.98 -4.05
N ALA A 67 -1.08 -3.22 -4.52
CA ALA A 67 -0.44 -4.34 -3.83
C ALA A 67 1.10 -4.18 -3.74
N LEU A 68 1.74 -3.58 -4.75
CA LEU A 68 3.16 -3.25 -4.70
C LEU A 68 3.43 -2.16 -3.66
N VAL A 69 2.65 -1.07 -3.66
CA VAL A 69 2.74 0.02 -2.68
C VAL A 69 2.64 -0.52 -1.25
N ASP A 70 1.63 -1.35 -0.98
CA ASP A 70 1.43 -1.95 0.34
C ASP A 70 2.64 -2.79 0.78
N ARG A 71 3.18 -3.62 -0.13
CA ARG A 71 4.31 -4.50 0.18
C ARG A 71 5.63 -3.77 0.38
N ILE A 72 5.87 -2.69 -0.37
CA ILE A 72 7.07 -1.88 -0.20
C ILE A 72 6.98 -1.08 1.10
N ALA A 73 5.84 -0.47 1.40
CA ALA A 73 5.63 0.25 2.65
C ALA A 73 5.91 -0.60 3.90
N MET A 74 5.56 -1.89 3.85
CA MET A 74 5.85 -2.84 4.94
C MET A 74 7.32 -3.25 5.07
N LYS A 75 8.19 -2.87 4.12
CA LYS A 75 9.59 -3.31 4.06
C LYS A 75 10.61 -2.19 4.21
N VAL A 76 10.22 -0.97 3.93
CA VAL A 76 11.09 0.20 4.09
C VAL A 76 11.41 0.47 5.54
N THR A 77 12.53 1.13 5.78
CA THR A 77 13.02 1.43 7.12
C THR A 77 12.35 2.67 7.74
N GLY A 78 11.65 3.47 6.93
CA GLY A 78 10.96 4.66 7.44
C GLY A 78 10.30 5.52 6.35
N PRO A 79 9.66 6.63 6.76
CA PRO A 79 8.86 7.46 5.87
C PRO A 79 9.68 8.17 4.78
N ALA A 80 10.94 8.49 5.05
CA ALA A 80 11.81 9.16 4.08
C ALA A 80 12.12 8.26 2.88
N GLU A 81 12.50 7.00 3.11
CA GLU A 81 12.75 6.02 2.07
C GLU A 81 11.49 5.78 1.23
N PHE A 82 10.35 5.59 1.88
CA PHE A 82 9.07 5.38 1.19
C PHE A 82 8.65 6.59 0.37
N ARG A 83 8.85 7.80 0.88
CA ARG A 83 8.54 9.04 0.16
C ARG A 83 9.39 9.17 -1.10
N GLN A 84 10.69 8.91 -1.02
CA GLN A 84 11.57 8.95 -2.18
C GLN A 84 11.13 7.92 -3.23
N TRP A 85 10.93 6.68 -2.82
CA TRP A 85 10.50 5.61 -3.71
C TRP A 85 9.14 5.91 -4.36
N SER A 86 8.15 6.32 -3.60
CA SER A 86 6.81 6.60 -4.15
C SER A 86 6.80 7.79 -5.08
N ALA A 87 7.61 8.83 -4.83
CA ALA A 87 7.74 9.99 -5.70
C ALA A 87 8.21 9.63 -7.12
N GLU A 88 9.04 8.59 -7.26
CA GLU A 88 9.49 8.09 -8.56
C GLU A 88 8.35 7.44 -9.37
N LEU A 89 7.32 6.94 -8.69
CA LEU A 89 6.19 6.24 -9.32
C LEU A 89 5.04 7.18 -9.71
N LEU A 90 4.88 8.30 -9.01
CA LEU A 90 3.73 9.20 -9.21
C LEU A 90 3.56 9.64 -10.66
N PRO A 91 4.62 10.00 -11.43
CA PRO A 91 4.46 10.38 -12.84
C PRO A 91 3.85 9.28 -13.72
N GLU A 92 4.08 8.01 -13.41
CA GLU A 92 3.48 6.89 -14.13
C GLU A 92 2.02 6.68 -13.72
N ILE A 93 1.73 6.83 -12.44
CA ILE A 93 0.37 6.72 -11.87
C ILE A 93 -0.53 7.81 -12.44
N ASP A 94 -0.01 9.02 -12.63
CA ASP A 94 -0.75 10.17 -13.17
C ASP A 94 -1.16 9.99 -14.63
N GLN A 95 -0.59 9.02 -15.35
CA GLN A 95 -0.99 8.67 -16.72
C GLN A 95 -2.26 7.80 -16.80
N LEU A 96 -2.75 7.23 -15.68
CA LEU A 96 -4.03 6.53 -15.67
C LEU A 96 -5.16 7.46 -16.12
N LYS A 97 -6.06 6.96 -16.98
CA LYS A 97 -7.16 7.76 -17.54
C LYS A 97 -8.22 8.08 -16.49
N ALA A 98 -8.60 7.07 -15.69
CA ALA A 98 -9.62 7.24 -14.68
C ALA A 98 -9.06 7.95 -13.43
N GLU A 99 -9.50 9.19 -13.21
CA GLU A 99 -9.13 10.01 -12.04
C GLU A 99 -9.30 9.26 -10.71
N ARG A 100 -10.42 8.58 -10.53
CA ARG A 100 -10.68 7.76 -9.34
C ARG A 100 -9.61 6.71 -9.05
N HIS A 101 -8.92 6.20 -10.08
CA HIS A 101 -7.85 5.21 -9.91
C HIS A 101 -6.54 5.89 -9.49
N ARG A 102 -6.24 7.05 -10.08
CA ARG A 102 -5.08 7.88 -9.67
C ARG A 102 -5.23 8.28 -8.20
N GLU A 103 -6.37 8.91 -7.86
CA GLU A 103 -6.67 9.34 -6.50
C GLU A 103 -6.60 8.20 -5.49
N PHE A 104 -7.06 7.01 -5.86
CA PHE A 104 -7.02 5.85 -4.98
C PHE A 104 -5.57 5.45 -4.66
N ILE A 105 -4.67 5.44 -5.65
CA ILE A 105 -3.26 5.10 -5.43
C ILE A 105 -2.57 6.22 -4.64
N HIS A 106 -2.78 7.49 -4.98
CA HIS A 106 -2.25 8.63 -4.24
C HIS A 106 -2.66 8.59 -2.77
N ARG A 107 -3.93 8.31 -2.51
CA ARG A 107 -4.46 8.18 -1.15
C ARG A 107 -3.83 7.02 -0.40
N ARG A 108 -3.57 5.89 -1.08
CA ARG A 108 -2.86 4.75 -0.49
C ARG A 108 -1.41 5.09 -0.12
N VAL A 109 -0.71 5.83 -0.98
CA VAL A 109 0.65 6.33 -0.69
C VAL A 109 0.63 7.28 0.51
N HIS A 110 -0.33 8.20 0.56
CA HIS A 110 -0.51 9.12 1.70
C HIS A 110 -0.79 8.36 3.01
N ASP A 111 -1.67 7.38 2.97
CA ASP A 111 -1.98 6.53 4.13
C ASP A 111 -0.73 5.85 4.69
N TRP A 112 0.10 5.27 3.83
CA TRP A 112 1.34 4.62 4.26
C TRP A 112 2.39 5.61 4.78
N LEU A 113 2.52 6.79 4.17
CA LEU A 113 3.41 7.84 4.70
C LEU A 113 3.00 8.25 6.11
N PHE A 114 1.70 8.36 6.36
CA PHE A 114 1.16 8.65 7.69
C PHE A 114 1.49 7.52 8.69
N TYR A 115 1.22 6.26 8.32
CA TYR A 115 1.54 5.11 9.14
C TYR A 115 3.03 5.07 9.51
N LEU A 116 3.91 5.17 8.50
CA LEU A 116 5.35 5.14 8.70
C LEU A 116 5.87 6.31 9.54
N SER A 117 5.24 7.49 9.44
CA SER A 117 5.62 8.62 10.30
C SER A 117 5.30 8.35 11.77
N ILE A 118 4.22 7.65 12.07
CA ILE A 118 3.88 7.23 13.43
C ILE A 118 4.89 6.21 13.95
N GLU A 119 5.27 5.23 13.12
CA GLU A 119 6.30 4.25 13.49
C GLU A 119 7.68 4.90 13.71
N ASP A 120 7.94 6.03 13.02
CA ASP A 120 9.16 6.86 13.19
C ASP A 120 9.04 7.87 14.36
N GLY A 121 7.98 7.77 15.17
CA GLY A 121 7.80 8.54 16.40
C GLY A 121 6.94 9.80 16.29
N HIS A 122 6.35 10.08 15.13
CA HIS A 122 5.40 11.18 15.02
C HIS A 122 4.11 10.90 15.82
N MET A 123 3.71 11.84 16.65
CA MET A 123 2.43 11.76 17.36
C MET A 123 1.36 12.52 16.57
N PRO A 124 0.38 11.81 15.96
CA PRO A 124 -0.61 12.46 15.10
C PRO A 124 -1.63 13.28 15.90
N THR A 125 -2.15 14.31 15.26
CA THR A 125 -3.28 15.11 15.73
C THR A 125 -4.62 14.55 15.22
N PRO A 126 -5.77 14.90 15.83
CA PRO A 126 -7.10 14.55 15.29
C PRO A 126 -7.32 15.04 13.86
N VAL A 127 -6.75 16.20 13.50
CA VAL A 127 -6.87 16.78 12.14
C VAL A 127 -6.10 15.94 11.11
N GLU A 128 -4.92 15.46 11.46
CA GLU A 128 -4.14 14.57 10.59
C GLU A 128 -4.81 13.20 10.47
N LEU A 129 -5.32 12.66 11.57
CA LEU A 129 -6.07 11.40 11.57
C LEU A 129 -7.31 11.47 10.66
N ALA A 130 -8.01 12.60 10.62
CA ALA A 130 -9.18 12.78 9.76
C ALA A 130 -8.85 12.79 8.26
N LYS A 131 -7.58 13.01 7.86
CA LYS A 131 -7.14 13.03 6.47
C LYS A 131 -6.81 11.66 5.90
N VAL A 132 -6.62 10.65 6.75
CA VAL A 132 -6.35 9.27 6.31
C VAL A 132 -7.63 8.46 6.18
N THR A 133 -7.59 7.45 5.33
CA THR A 133 -8.77 6.62 5.05
C THR A 133 -9.21 5.78 6.25
N ASP A 134 -10.49 5.38 6.27
CA ASP A 134 -11.02 4.42 7.24
C ASP A 134 -10.21 3.12 7.28
N TRP A 135 -9.68 2.71 6.11
CA TRP A 135 -8.81 1.53 6.01
C TRP A 135 -7.53 1.72 6.83
N MET A 136 -6.84 2.84 6.67
CA MET A 136 -5.60 3.10 7.40
C MET A 136 -5.86 3.31 8.89
N GLN A 137 -6.93 4.02 9.26
CA GLN A 137 -7.32 4.15 10.67
C GLN A 137 -7.58 2.77 11.31
N ARG A 138 -8.16 1.84 10.53
CA ARG A 138 -8.37 0.47 10.99
C ARG A 138 -7.05 -0.28 11.14
N VAL A 139 -6.13 -0.16 10.17
CA VAL A 139 -4.78 -0.76 10.26
C VAL A 139 -4.08 -0.28 11.52
N LEU A 140 -4.08 1.04 11.77
CA LEU A 140 -3.51 1.62 12.99
C LEU A 140 -4.18 1.08 14.25
N ALA A 141 -5.50 0.96 14.27
CA ALA A 141 -6.23 0.41 15.41
C ALA A 141 -5.90 -1.08 15.64
N GLU A 142 -5.61 -1.84 14.59
CA GLU A 142 -5.29 -3.27 14.65
C GLU A 142 -3.79 -3.53 14.95
N GLU A 143 -2.87 -2.67 14.49
CA GLU A 143 -1.42 -2.95 14.52
C GLU A 143 -0.62 -2.08 15.48
N SER A 144 -1.06 -0.82 15.75
CA SER A 144 -0.27 0.10 16.57
C SER A 144 -0.01 -0.43 17.98
N THR A 145 1.22 -0.26 18.44
CA THR A 145 1.63 -0.54 19.83
C THR A 145 1.62 0.70 20.71
N SER A 146 1.45 1.89 20.13
CA SER A 146 1.40 3.17 20.85
C SER A 146 0.05 3.35 21.55
N LEU A 147 0.05 3.37 22.89
CA LEU A 147 -1.16 3.65 23.68
C LEU A 147 -1.74 5.03 23.37
N ALA A 148 -0.89 6.02 23.06
CA ALA A 148 -1.31 7.37 22.72
C ALA A 148 -2.04 7.41 21.37
N VAL A 149 -1.56 6.67 20.36
CA VAL A 149 -2.24 6.53 19.06
C VAL A 149 -3.57 5.79 19.22
N LEU A 150 -3.60 4.73 20.03
CA LEU A 150 -4.83 4.00 20.30
C LEU A 150 -5.86 4.85 21.05
N ALA A 151 -5.43 5.70 22.01
CA ALA A 151 -6.31 6.65 22.70
C ALA A 151 -6.89 7.68 21.72
N LEU A 152 -6.06 8.23 20.84
CA LEU A 152 -6.52 9.15 19.79
C LEU A 152 -7.57 8.49 18.87
N LEU A 153 -7.34 7.23 18.46
CA LEU A 153 -8.28 6.48 17.62
C LEU A 153 -9.60 6.13 18.37
N ASP A 154 -9.55 5.84 19.67
CA ASP A 154 -10.75 5.63 20.49
C ASP A 154 -11.63 6.89 20.55
N GLU A 155 -11.00 8.05 20.69
CA GLU A 155 -11.69 9.33 20.75
C GLU A 155 -12.17 9.83 19.38
N SER A 156 -11.26 9.86 18.39
CA SER A 156 -11.42 10.60 17.12
C SER A 156 -11.52 9.70 15.88
N GLY A 157 -11.51 8.38 16.02
CA GLY A 157 -11.62 7.44 14.90
C GLY A 157 -12.92 7.62 14.12
N SER A 158 -12.83 7.58 12.79
CA SER A 158 -13.93 7.88 11.85
C SER A 158 -15.15 6.97 12.01
N ARG A 159 -14.96 5.71 12.39
CA ARG A 159 -16.02 4.70 12.51
C ARG A 159 -16.07 4.12 13.92
N LYS A 160 -17.30 3.87 14.43
CA LYS A 160 -17.52 3.20 15.72
C LYS A 160 -16.72 1.89 15.84
N LYS A 161 -16.62 1.11 14.75
CA LYS A 161 -15.84 -0.14 14.72
C LYS A 161 -14.35 0.12 14.98
N ILE A 162 -13.77 1.16 14.37
CA ILE A 162 -12.37 1.54 14.56
C ILE A 162 -12.13 1.95 16.00
N ARG A 163 -12.98 2.83 16.56
CA ARG A 163 -12.90 3.26 17.96
C ARG A 163 -12.96 2.07 18.92
N ASN A 164 -13.89 1.14 18.69
CA ASN A 164 -14.00 -0.06 19.54
C ASN A 164 -12.75 -0.95 19.48
N ILE A 165 -12.15 -1.12 18.31
CA ILE A 165 -10.90 -1.90 18.16
C ILE A 165 -9.80 -1.22 18.98
N ALA A 166 -9.60 0.09 18.80
CA ALA A 166 -8.58 0.87 19.50
C ALA A 166 -8.75 0.79 21.01
N LYS A 167 -9.98 0.99 21.51
CA LYS A 167 -10.33 0.89 22.93
C LYS A 167 -9.99 -0.47 23.53
N ASN A 168 -10.40 -1.55 22.86
CA ASN A 168 -10.16 -2.91 23.32
C ASN A 168 -8.66 -3.23 23.38
N ARG A 169 -7.89 -2.78 22.39
CA ARG A 169 -6.46 -2.97 22.36
C ARG A 169 -5.73 -2.15 23.42
N ALA A 170 -6.09 -0.88 23.61
CA ALA A 170 -5.54 -0.06 24.68
C ALA A 170 -5.81 -0.65 26.08
N GLY A 171 -6.94 -1.37 26.24
CA GLY A 171 -7.28 -2.10 27.46
C GLY A 171 -6.56 -3.44 27.65
N SER A 172 -5.88 -3.96 26.63
CA SER A 172 -5.26 -5.28 26.68
C SER A 172 -4.04 -5.29 27.60
N ARG A 173 -3.89 -6.37 28.41
CA ARG A 173 -2.73 -6.53 29.34
C ARG A 173 -1.37 -6.57 28.61
N LYS A 174 -1.32 -7.02 27.36
CA LYS A 174 -0.08 -7.09 26.56
C LYS A 174 0.55 -5.73 26.27
N LEU A 175 -0.26 -4.70 26.06
CA LEU A 175 0.25 -3.35 25.77
C LEU A 175 0.56 -2.54 27.04
N ARG A 176 0.03 -2.93 28.19
CA ARG A 176 0.30 -2.26 29.48
C ARG A 176 1.56 -2.78 30.18
N ALA A 177 2.12 -3.89 29.70
CA ALA A 177 3.29 -4.55 30.27
C ALA A 177 4.60 -4.24 29.52
N GLN A 178 4.54 -3.42 28.48
CA GLN A 178 5.68 -2.86 27.76
C GLN A 178 5.93 -1.42 28.20
#